data_48cb5c5af0e64287d82e5e67cd8e72e3
#
_entry.id   48cb5c5af0e64287d82e5e67cd8e72e3
#
_cell.length_a   1.000
_cell.length_b   1.000
_cell.length_c   1.000
_cell.angle_alpha   90.00
_cell.angle_beta   90.00
_cell.angle_gamma   90.00
#
_symmetry.space_group_name_H-M   'P 1'
#
loop_
_entity.id
_entity.type
_entity.pdbx_description
1 polymer ?
#
loop_
_entity_poly.entity_id
_entity_poly.type
_entity_poly.pdbx_seq_one_letter_code
_entity_poly.pdbx_strand_id
1 'polypeptide(L)' 'MKVGDTAYIVESNRYVREVEIRRCSGGMLLVRFTDTGGGIQVKAHRLFATREEAEESIE' A
#
# COMPACT_ATOMS: atom_id res chain seq x y z
N MET A 1 10.64 0.61 3.13
CA MET A 1 9.78 1.55 2.38
C MET A 1 9.89 2.93 2.97
N LYS A 2 9.91 3.94 2.16
CA LYS A 2 10.06 5.32 2.60
C LYS A 2 9.16 6.24 1.78
N VAL A 3 9.01 7.47 2.22
CA VAL A 3 8.20 8.48 1.54
C VAL A 3 8.64 8.61 0.08
N GLY A 4 7.67 8.60 -0.82
CA GLY A 4 7.90 8.65 -2.25
C GLY A 4 7.94 7.29 -2.94
N ASP A 5 8.07 6.21 -2.17
CA ASP A 5 8.10 4.87 -2.76
C ASP A 5 6.70 4.44 -3.18
N THR A 6 6.67 3.63 -4.24
CA THR A 6 5.45 2.97 -4.68
C THR A 6 5.31 1.66 -3.92
N ALA A 7 4.11 1.36 -3.48
CA ALA A 7 3.81 0.10 -2.81
C ALA A 7 2.46 -0.41 -3.30
N TYR A 8 2.09 -1.59 -2.85
CA TYR A 8 0.85 -2.22 -3.26
C TYR A 8 0.09 -2.71 -2.04
N ILE A 9 -1.22 -2.62 -2.09
CA ILE A 9 -2.08 -3.06 -1.01
C ILE A 9 -3.18 -3.94 -1.58
N VAL A 10 -3.60 -4.94 -0.80
CA VAL A 10 -4.70 -5.80 -1.20
C VAL A 10 -5.97 -5.33 -0.50
N GLU A 11 -6.99 -5.05 -1.29
CA GLU A 11 -8.31 -4.69 -0.77
C GLU A 11 -9.28 -5.85 -0.92
N SER A 12 -10.06 -6.09 0.12
CA SER A 12 -11.09 -7.14 0.13
C SER A 12 -10.52 -8.52 -0.21
N ASN A 13 -9.24 -8.73 0.08
CA ASN A 13 -8.51 -9.98 -0.22
C ASN A 13 -8.67 -10.40 -1.68
N ARG A 14 -8.82 -9.45 -2.58
CA ARG A 14 -9.14 -9.73 -3.98
C ARG A 14 -8.47 -8.78 -4.96
N TYR A 15 -8.35 -7.51 -4.61
CA TYR A 15 -7.86 -6.48 -5.52
C TYR A 15 -6.52 -5.94 -5.06
N VAL A 16 -5.55 -5.88 -5.97
CA VAL A 16 -4.28 -5.22 -5.72
C VAL A 16 -4.38 -3.79 -6.20
N ARG A 17 -4.05 -2.84 -5.32
CA ARG A 17 -4.07 -1.42 -5.66
C ARG A 17 -2.69 -0.83 -5.46
N GLU A 18 -2.30 0.02 -6.40
CA GLU A 18 -1.03 0.73 -6.32
C GLU A 18 -1.21 1.98 -5.46
N VAL A 19 -0.26 2.20 -4.56
CA VAL A 19 -0.28 3.36 -3.68
C VAL A 19 1.11 3.98 -3.63
N GLU A 20 1.15 5.26 -3.27
CA GLU A 20 2.39 5.98 -3.03
C GLU A 20 2.48 6.31 -1.55
N ILE A 21 3.64 6.07 -0.95
CA ILE A 21 3.86 6.37 0.47
C ILE A 21 4.08 7.87 0.62
N ARG A 22 3.21 8.51 1.39
CA ARG A 22 3.24 9.96 1.59
C ARG A 22 3.83 10.36 2.93
N ARG A 23 3.68 9.53 3.95
CA ARG A 23 4.16 9.84 5.29
C ARG A 23 4.36 8.57 6.10
N CYS A 24 5.40 8.56 6.93
CA CYS A 24 5.67 7.46 7.86
C CYS A 24 5.61 8.04 9.28
N SER A 25 4.84 7.41 10.15
CA SER A 25 4.69 7.91 11.52
C SER A 25 4.31 6.76 12.46
N GLY A 26 5.19 6.49 13.44
CA GLY A 26 4.88 5.56 14.51
C GLY A 26 4.45 4.16 14.07
N GLY A 27 5.06 3.62 13.03
CA GLY A 27 4.71 2.30 12.51
C GLY A 27 3.53 2.30 11.57
N MET A 28 2.88 3.45 11.38
CA MET A 28 1.80 3.62 10.42
C MET A 28 2.32 4.37 9.20
N LEU A 29 1.75 4.06 8.06
CA LEU A 29 2.10 4.74 6.81
C LEU A 29 0.85 5.37 6.22
N LEU A 30 0.95 6.65 5.88
CA LEU A 30 -0.08 7.33 5.12
C LEU A 30 0.24 7.10 3.66
N VAL A 31 -0.67 6.47 2.94
CA VAL A 31 -0.50 6.18 1.53
C VAL A 31 -1.62 6.79 0.73
N ARG A 32 -1.35 7.05 -0.54
CA ARG A 32 -2.30 7.64 -1.46
C ARG A 32 -2.51 6.70 -2.63
N PHE A 33 -3.77 6.41 -2.94
CA PHE A 33 -4.08 5.61 -4.12
C PHE A 33 -3.73 6.40 -5.37
N THR A 34 -2.95 5.80 -6.27
CA THR A 34 -2.49 6.51 -7.46
C THR A 34 -3.59 6.75 -8.48
N ASP A 35 -4.63 5.93 -8.45
CA ASP A 35 -5.74 6.05 -9.40
C ASP A 35 -6.81 7.08 -8.97
N THR A 36 -7.20 7.06 -7.70
CA THR A 36 -8.26 7.94 -7.20
C THR A 36 -7.75 9.17 -6.47
N GLY A 37 -6.52 9.12 -5.97
CA GLY A 37 -5.96 10.19 -5.16
C GLY A 37 -6.39 10.17 -3.71
N GLY A 38 -7.16 9.18 -3.30
CA GLY A 38 -7.59 9.05 -1.91
C GLY A 38 -6.46 8.60 -1.00
N GLY A 39 -6.46 9.05 0.26
CA GLY A 39 -5.45 8.69 1.23
C GLY A 39 -6.00 7.81 2.33
N ILE A 40 -5.19 6.86 2.79
CA ILE A 40 -5.52 6.03 3.95
C ILE A 40 -4.27 5.81 4.78
N GLN A 41 -4.48 5.49 6.06
CA GLN A 41 -3.38 5.08 6.94
C GLN A 41 -3.44 3.57 7.10
N VAL A 42 -2.29 2.93 6.96
CA VAL A 42 -2.19 1.47 7.09
C VAL A 42 -0.93 1.12 7.86
N LYS A 43 -0.92 -0.05 8.47
CA LYS A 43 0.29 -0.57 9.09
C LYS A 43 1.24 -1.07 8.01
N ALA A 44 2.53 -0.99 8.28
CA ALA A 44 3.54 -1.36 7.28
C ALA A 44 3.37 -2.78 6.75
N HIS A 45 2.92 -3.72 7.59
CA HIS A 45 2.76 -5.11 7.16
C HIS A 45 1.65 -5.31 6.12
N ARG A 46 0.80 -4.30 5.91
CA ARG A 46 -0.24 -4.35 4.89
C ARG A 46 0.28 -4.03 3.51
N LEU A 47 1.50 -3.49 3.41
CA LEU A 47 2.08 -3.04 2.15
C LEU A 47 3.02 -4.09 1.58
N PHE A 48 3.01 -4.18 0.26
CA PHE A 48 3.89 -5.07 -0.48
C PHE A 48 4.77 -4.24 -1.40
N ALA A 49 6.03 -4.65 -1.55
CA ALA A 49 6.97 -3.91 -2.39
C ALA A 49 6.67 -4.07 -3.88
N THR A 50 6.08 -5.20 -4.28
CA THR A 50 5.76 -5.47 -5.67
C THR A 50 4.32 -5.94 -5.80
N ARG A 51 3.76 -5.75 -6.99
CA ARG A 51 2.42 -6.25 -7.32
C ARG A 51 2.37 -7.77 -7.20
N GLU A 52 3.43 -8.44 -7.60
CA GLU A 52 3.49 -9.90 -7.55
C GLU A 52 3.37 -10.42 -6.13
N GLU A 53 4.07 -9.79 -5.20
CA GLU A 53 3.97 -10.17 -3.79
C GLU A 53 2.55 -9.97 -3.26
N ALA A 54 1.91 -8.87 -3.65
CA ALA A 54 0.55 -8.58 -3.24
C ALA A 54 -0.41 -9.62 -3.80
N GLU A 55 -0.26 -9.98 -5.07
CA GLU A 55 -1.09 -10.99 -5.70
C GLU A 55 -0.93 -12.37 -5.06
N GLU A 56 0.29 -12.72 -4.69
CA GLU A 56 0.56 -13.99 -4.02
C GLU A 56 -0.09 -14.09 -2.66
N SER A 57 -0.38 -12.97 -2.01
CA SER A 57 -1.04 -12.98 -0.71
C SER A 57 -2.55 -13.22 -0.81
N ILE A 58 -3.11 -13.13 -1.99
CA ILE A 58 -4.55 -13.36 -2.21
C ILE A 58 -4.81 -14.87 -2.26
N GLU A 59 -5.74 -15.31 -1.46
CA GLU A 59 -6.13 -16.73 -1.40
C GLU A 59 -7.30 -17.04 -2.31
#